data_23980c0217d6e9cac8da76b3ec82dcbd
#
_entry.id   23980c0217d6e9cac8da76b3ec82dcbd
#
_cell.length_a   1.000
_cell.length_b   1.000
_cell.length_c   1.000
_cell.angle_alpha   90.00
_cell.angle_beta   90.00
_cell.angle_gamma   90.00
#
_symmetry.space_group_name_H-M   'P 1'
#
loop_
_entity.id
_entity.type
_entity.pdbx_description
1 polymer ?
#
loop_
_entity_poly.entity_id
_entity_poly.type
_entity_poly.pdbx_seq_one_letter_code
_entity_poly.pdbx_strand_id
1 'polypeptide(L)'
;VKLDELTDYNKINDDPVRPHLSVDFRTAPGREIYCLNEDDDIKAIICVAYTNEVPIDESELEKLTQEHGEIAVFYTVWSYAKGAGRQMVLDTASFIKNNKPVKRFITLSPKTEMARKFHLSNGALELQDNALSVNYEYPSELI
;
A
#
# COMPACT_ATOMS: atom_id res chain seq x y z
N VAL A 1 3.98 15.33 11.62
CA VAL A 1 3.77 14.40 10.50
C VAL A 1 2.29 14.24 10.24
N LYS A 2 1.89 14.40 9.01
CA LYS A 2 0.48 14.42 8.63
C LYS A 2 0.23 13.46 7.47
N LEU A 3 -0.84 12.65 7.58
CA LEU A 3 -1.32 11.78 6.51
C LEU A 3 -2.30 12.56 5.63
N ASP A 4 -2.01 12.62 4.34
CA ASP A 4 -2.85 13.30 3.34
C ASP A 4 -3.01 12.44 2.10
N GLU A 5 -4.02 12.77 1.26
CA GLU A 5 -4.05 12.27 -0.10
C GLU A 5 -2.94 12.96 -0.90
N LEU A 6 -2.28 12.21 -1.77
CA LEU A 6 -1.25 12.76 -2.65
C LEU A 6 -1.90 13.64 -3.72
N THR A 7 -1.40 14.85 -3.90
CA THR A 7 -1.84 15.78 -4.96
C THR A 7 -0.74 16.04 -5.99
N ASP A 8 0.53 15.96 -5.59
CA ASP A 8 1.67 16.11 -6.52
C ASP A 8 1.98 14.77 -7.19
N TYR A 9 1.29 14.49 -8.30
CA TYR A 9 1.44 13.22 -9.01
C TYR A 9 2.78 13.03 -9.71
N ASN A 10 3.62 14.07 -9.79
CA ASN A 10 4.97 13.90 -10.30
C ASN A 10 5.81 12.96 -9.42
N LYS A 11 5.45 12.85 -8.15
CA LYS A 11 6.14 11.95 -7.21
C LYS A 11 5.98 10.47 -7.58
N ILE A 12 4.99 10.11 -8.37
CA ILE A 12 4.80 8.73 -8.84
C ILE A 12 6.00 8.25 -9.66
N ASN A 13 6.69 9.17 -10.33
CA ASN A 13 7.90 8.83 -11.10
C ASN A 13 9.02 8.25 -10.22
N ASP A 14 8.94 8.46 -8.91
CA ASP A 14 9.93 7.94 -7.96
C ASP A 14 9.62 6.53 -7.45
N ASP A 15 8.49 5.95 -7.87
CA ASP A 15 8.10 4.61 -7.42
C ASP A 15 9.14 3.57 -7.86
N PRO A 16 9.89 2.96 -6.93
CA PRO A 16 10.92 1.99 -7.28
C PRO A 16 10.38 0.59 -7.52
N VAL A 17 9.11 0.35 -7.18
CA VAL A 17 8.50 -0.98 -7.21
C VAL A 17 7.68 -1.20 -8.48
N ARG A 18 6.78 -0.25 -8.78
CA ARG A 18 5.84 -0.35 -9.92
C ARG A 18 5.82 0.94 -10.73
N PRO A 19 6.98 1.39 -11.26
CA PRO A 19 7.05 2.67 -11.98
C PRO A 19 6.21 2.69 -13.26
N HIS A 20 5.84 1.53 -13.78
CA HIS A 20 5.04 1.39 -15.00
C HIS A 20 3.55 1.68 -14.80
N LEU A 21 3.06 1.72 -13.55
CA LEU A 21 1.64 2.02 -13.29
C LEU A 21 1.37 3.52 -13.42
N SER A 22 0.39 3.87 -14.25
CA SER A 22 0.02 5.25 -14.53
C SER A 22 -0.68 5.92 -13.35
N VAL A 23 -0.78 7.24 -13.40
CA VAL A 23 -1.61 8.02 -12.47
C VAL A 23 -3.06 7.57 -12.57
N ASP A 24 -3.57 7.36 -13.79
CA ASP A 24 -4.96 6.95 -14.00
C ASP A 24 -5.26 5.60 -13.33
N PHE A 25 -4.32 4.65 -13.42
CA PHE A 25 -4.48 3.39 -12.71
C PHE A 25 -4.60 3.61 -11.21
N ARG A 26 -3.72 4.44 -10.64
CA ARG A 26 -3.59 4.61 -9.18
C ARG A 26 -4.72 5.43 -8.57
N THR A 27 -5.44 6.18 -9.37
CA THR A 27 -6.53 7.07 -8.93
C THR A 27 -7.91 6.65 -9.42
N ALA A 28 -8.01 5.49 -10.08
CA ALA A 28 -9.28 4.95 -10.52
C ALA A 28 -10.20 4.63 -9.33
N PRO A 29 -11.52 4.53 -9.54
CA PRO A 29 -12.44 4.17 -8.45
C PRO A 29 -11.99 2.91 -7.73
N GLY A 30 -11.96 2.96 -6.39
CA GLY A 30 -11.47 1.88 -5.56
C GLY A 30 -9.96 1.88 -5.32
N ARG A 31 -9.24 2.92 -5.77
CA ARG A 31 -7.81 3.08 -5.53
C ARG A 31 -7.51 4.49 -5.03
N GLU A 32 -6.53 4.60 -4.15
CA GLU A 32 -6.16 5.87 -3.54
C GLU A 32 -4.64 5.92 -3.34
N ILE A 33 -4.10 7.14 -3.33
CA ILE A 33 -2.69 7.39 -3.04
C ILE A 33 -2.62 8.28 -1.82
N TYR A 34 -1.90 7.84 -0.79
CA TYR A 34 -1.65 8.63 0.43
C TYR A 34 -0.19 8.99 0.54
N CYS A 35 0.08 10.08 1.25
CA CYS A 35 1.44 10.50 1.57
C CYS A 35 1.55 10.94 3.02
N LEU A 36 2.76 10.86 3.56
CA LEU A 36 3.12 11.47 4.84
C LEU A 36 3.85 12.77 4.56
N ASN A 37 3.32 13.86 5.12
CA ASN A 37 3.92 15.18 5.03
C ASN A 37 4.51 15.60 6.37
N GLU A 38 5.68 16.24 6.32
CA GLU A 38 6.29 16.88 7.48
C GLU A 38 6.90 18.18 7.01
N ASP A 39 6.44 19.31 7.55
CA ASP A 39 6.91 20.65 7.18
C ASP A 39 6.87 20.90 5.68
N ASP A 40 5.76 20.52 5.03
CA ASP A 40 5.52 20.62 3.59
C ASP A 40 6.38 19.69 2.71
N ASP A 41 7.19 18.82 3.33
CA ASP A 41 7.96 17.82 2.61
C ASP A 41 7.26 16.46 2.67
N ILE A 42 7.20 15.78 1.52
CA ILE A 42 6.68 14.40 1.46
C ILE A 42 7.77 13.44 1.94
N LYS A 43 7.45 12.64 2.95
CA LYS A 43 8.39 11.67 3.54
C LYS A 43 8.18 10.24 3.04
N ALA A 44 6.96 9.90 2.64
CA ALA A 44 6.65 8.57 2.09
C ALA A 44 5.34 8.63 1.31
N ILE A 45 5.15 7.64 0.44
CA ILE A 45 3.94 7.50 -0.38
C ILE A 45 3.51 6.03 -0.36
N ILE A 46 2.20 5.79 -0.36
CA ILE A 46 1.61 4.46 -0.45
C ILE A 46 0.43 4.48 -1.42
N CYS A 47 0.31 3.43 -2.22
CA CYS A 47 -0.84 3.23 -3.09
C CYS A 47 -1.67 2.07 -2.58
N VAL A 48 -2.99 2.27 -2.53
CA VAL A 48 -3.95 1.33 -1.96
C VAL A 48 -5.05 1.03 -2.96
N ALA A 49 -5.43 -0.24 -3.05
CA ALA A 49 -6.61 -0.67 -3.79
C ALA A 49 -7.51 -1.47 -2.84
N TYR A 50 -8.83 -1.37 -3.03
CA TYR A 50 -9.79 -2.11 -2.21
C TYR A 50 -10.34 -3.29 -2.99
N THR A 51 -10.38 -4.45 -2.35
CA THR A 51 -10.84 -5.70 -2.98
C THR A 51 -11.64 -6.51 -1.98
N ASN A 52 -12.30 -7.58 -2.45
CA ASN A 52 -12.90 -8.58 -1.57
C ASN A 52 -12.11 -9.90 -1.59
N GLU A 53 -11.18 -10.05 -2.51
CA GLU A 53 -10.31 -11.23 -2.62
C GLU A 53 -8.87 -10.77 -2.65
N VAL A 54 -7.95 -11.66 -2.26
CA VAL A 54 -6.52 -11.37 -2.24
C VAL A 54 -5.96 -11.49 -3.65
N PRO A 55 -5.48 -10.39 -4.27
CA PRO A 55 -4.88 -10.46 -5.61
C PRO A 55 -3.48 -11.06 -5.52
N ILE A 56 -3.13 -11.90 -6.50
CA ILE A 56 -1.82 -12.55 -6.54
C ILE A 56 -0.86 -11.89 -7.55
N ASP A 57 -1.38 -10.98 -8.38
CA ASP A 57 -0.57 -10.22 -9.35
C ASP A 57 -1.30 -8.94 -9.75
N GLU A 58 -0.68 -8.15 -10.63
CA GLU A 58 -1.26 -6.87 -11.07
C GLU A 58 -2.53 -7.05 -11.89
N SER A 59 -2.61 -8.12 -12.68
CA SER A 59 -3.80 -8.43 -13.46
C SER A 59 -5.00 -8.67 -12.54
N GLU A 60 -4.81 -9.45 -11.48
CA GLU A 60 -5.87 -9.67 -10.48
C GLU A 60 -6.17 -8.41 -9.68
N LEU A 61 -5.16 -7.62 -9.34
CA LEU A 61 -5.38 -6.35 -8.67
C LEU A 61 -6.34 -5.47 -9.48
N GLU A 62 -6.10 -5.39 -10.79
CA GLU A 62 -6.95 -4.60 -11.69
C GLU A 62 -8.38 -5.14 -11.73
N LYS A 63 -8.54 -6.47 -11.87
CA LYS A 63 -9.87 -7.10 -11.96
C LYS A 63 -10.65 -7.03 -10.67
N LEU A 64 -9.98 -7.18 -9.53
CA LEU A 64 -10.63 -7.32 -8.22
C LEU A 64 -10.89 -6.00 -7.51
N THR A 65 -10.33 -4.89 -8.01
CA THR A 65 -10.54 -3.57 -7.41
C THR A 65 -12.01 -3.18 -7.45
N GLN A 66 -12.53 -2.71 -6.30
CA GLN A 66 -13.87 -2.18 -6.18
C GLN A 66 -13.94 -1.15 -5.05
N GLU A 67 -14.93 -0.24 -5.11
CA GLU A 67 -15.00 0.88 -4.16
C GLU A 67 -15.29 0.48 -2.72
N HIS A 68 -15.97 -0.65 -2.50
CA HIS A 68 -16.44 -1.06 -1.18
C HIS A 68 -15.83 -2.38 -0.72
N GLY A 69 -14.62 -2.70 -1.19
CA GLY A 69 -13.94 -3.92 -0.77
C GLY A 69 -13.60 -3.92 0.72
N GLU A 70 -13.60 -5.10 1.32
CA GLU A 70 -13.30 -5.30 2.75
C GLU A 70 -11.80 -5.52 3.01
N ILE A 71 -11.00 -5.61 1.96
CA ILE A 71 -9.53 -5.74 2.02
C ILE A 71 -8.90 -4.48 1.46
N ALA A 72 -7.97 -3.88 2.22
CA ALA A 72 -7.08 -2.84 1.70
C ALA A 72 -5.80 -3.52 1.21
N VAL A 73 -5.49 -3.37 -0.07
CA VAL A 73 -4.29 -3.95 -0.68
C VAL A 73 -3.27 -2.84 -0.90
N PHE A 74 -2.17 -2.90 -0.16
CA PHE A 74 -1.03 -2.01 -0.33
C PHE A 74 -0.15 -2.59 -1.44
N TYR A 75 -0.19 -1.99 -2.64
CA TYR A 75 0.53 -2.58 -3.78
C TYR A 75 1.85 -1.89 -4.10
N THR A 76 2.08 -0.70 -3.57
CA THR A 76 3.41 -0.09 -3.60
C THR A 76 3.56 0.91 -2.46
N VAL A 77 4.76 0.98 -1.90
CA VAL A 77 5.13 1.93 -0.86
C VAL A 77 6.60 2.30 -1.05
N TRP A 78 6.92 3.59 -0.91
CA TRP A 78 8.29 4.05 -0.93
C TRP A 78 8.46 5.26 -0.03
N SER A 79 9.70 5.52 0.37
CA SER A 79 9.97 6.58 1.33
C SER A 79 11.19 7.39 0.92
N TYR A 80 11.20 8.63 1.37
CA TYR A 80 12.30 9.59 1.16
C TYR A 80 13.09 9.82 2.45
N ALA A 81 12.67 9.22 3.56
CA ALA A 81 13.31 9.37 4.86
C ALA A 81 13.29 8.05 5.63
N LYS A 82 14.34 7.80 6.42
CA LYS A 82 14.46 6.58 7.20
C LYS A 82 13.30 6.45 8.18
N GLY A 83 12.69 5.28 8.23
CA GLY A 83 11.56 4.99 9.13
C GLY A 83 10.20 5.46 8.60
N ALA A 84 10.18 6.31 7.58
CA ALA A 84 8.92 6.85 7.06
C ALA A 84 8.08 5.79 6.35
N GLY A 85 8.68 4.77 5.75
CA GLY A 85 7.95 3.68 5.10
C GLY A 85 7.10 2.89 6.09
N ARG A 86 7.67 2.52 7.25
CA ARG A 86 6.93 1.85 8.30
C ARG A 86 5.76 2.71 8.81
N GLN A 87 6.04 3.97 9.10
CA GLN A 87 5.02 4.91 9.56
C GLN A 87 3.91 5.05 8.52
N MET A 88 4.28 5.15 7.23
CA MET A 88 3.33 5.26 6.14
C MET A 88 2.34 4.09 6.13
N VAL A 89 2.84 2.86 6.21
CA VAL A 89 1.99 1.66 6.20
C VAL A 89 1.06 1.65 7.42
N LEU A 90 1.61 1.85 8.61
CA LEU A 90 0.82 1.73 9.84
C LEU A 90 -0.19 2.87 10.01
N ASP A 91 0.18 4.09 9.68
CA ASP A 91 -0.73 5.23 9.77
C ASP A 91 -1.86 5.13 8.73
N THR A 92 -1.55 4.70 7.51
CA THR A 92 -2.55 4.50 6.48
C THR A 92 -3.53 3.39 6.86
N ALA A 93 -3.01 2.27 7.35
CA ALA A 93 -3.85 1.17 7.81
C ALA A 93 -4.78 1.60 8.94
N SER A 94 -4.25 2.35 9.91
CA SER A 94 -5.06 2.87 11.02
C SER A 94 -6.15 3.82 10.53
N PHE A 95 -5.81 4.74 9.63
CA PHE A 95 -6.78 5.66 9.05
C PHE A 95 -7.90 4.91 8.32
N ILE A 96 -7.54 3.93 7.50
CA ILE A 96 -8.51 3.13 6.75
C ILE A 96 -9.40 2.33 7.71
N LYS A 97 -8.80 1.70 8.72
CA LYS A 97 -9.54 0.92 9.72
C LYS A 97 -10.61 1.78 10.41
N ASN A 98 -10.28 3.03 10.73
CA ASN A 98 -11.18 3.93 11.45
C ASN A 98 -12.23 4.60 10.57
N ASN A 99 -12.05 4.62 9.25
CA ASN A 99 -12.90 5.40 8.34
C ASN A 99 -13.62 4.59 7.27
N LYS A 100 -13.28 3.32 7.11
CA LYS A 100 -13.84 2.45 6.06
C LYS A 100 -14.17 1.07 6.65
N PRO A 101 -15.10 0.31 6.01
CA PRO A 101 -15.45 -1.03 6.50
C PRO A 101 -14.42 -2.09 6.07
N VAL A 102 -13.15 -1.75 6.12
CA VAL A 102 -12.05 -2.66 5.78
C VAL A 102 -11.68 -3.50 7.01
N LYS A 103 -11.53 -4.79 6.79
CA LYS A 103 -11.25 -5.78 7.85
C LYS A 103 -9.85 -6.37 7.77
N ARG A 104 -9.22 -6.34 6.59
CA ARG A 104 -7.93 -6.96 6.36
C ARG A 104 -7.00 -6.00 5.62
N PHE A 105 -5.71 -6.06 5.96
CA PHE A 105 -4.67 -5.19 5.39
C PHE A 105 -3.59 -6.10 4.83
N ILE A 106 -3.55 -6.21 3.49
CA ILE A 106 -2.72 -7.19 2.79
C ILE A 106 -1.89 -6.45 1.74
N THR A 107 -0.67 -6.91 1.50
CA THR A 107 0.19 -6.32 0.47
C THR A 107 0.14 -7.13 -0.81
N LEU A 108 0.52 -6.48 -1.92
CA LEU A 108 0.92 -7.17 -3.15
C LEU A 108 2.38 -6.74 -3.39
N SER A 109 3.32 -7.55 -2.95
CA SER A 109 4.73 -7.17 -2.86
C SER A 109 5.59 -7.92 -3.88
N PRO A 110 6.70 -7.30 -4.34
CA PRO A 110 7.64 -8.01 -5.20
C PRO A 110 8.34 -9.12 -4.41
N LYS A 111 8.82 -10.13 -5.14
CA LYS A 111 9.55 -11.26 -4.54
C LYS A 111 11.02 -10.87 -4.33
N THR A 112 11.26 -9.91 -3.45
CA THR A 112 12.60 -9.43 -3.13
C THR A 112 12.88 -9.55 -1.66
N GLU A 113 14.16 -9.69 -1.31
CA GLU A 113 14.59 -9.74 0.09
C GLU A 113 14.30 -8.42 0.79
N MET A 114 14.43 -7.30 0.11
CA MET A 114 14.14 -5.98 0.67
C MET A 114 12.68 -5.86 1.10
N ALA A 115 11.74 -6.25 0.23
CA ALA A 115 10.33 -6.21 0.57
C ALA A 115 10.00 -7.16 1.73
N ARG A 116 10.57 -8.36 1.72
CA ARG A 116 10.37 -9.34 2.78
C ARG A 116 10.83 -8.79 4.13
N LYS A 117 12.05 -8.29 4.20
CA LYS A 117 12.58 -7.71 5.45
C LYS A 117 11.74 -6.54 5.93
N PHE A 118 11.33 -5.67 5.01
CA PHE A 118 10.53 -4.51 5.35
C PHE A 118 9.21 -4.92 6.01
N HIS A 119 8.43 -5.77 5.34
CA HIS A 119 7.10 -6.13 5.86
C HIS A 119 7.18 -6.98 7.13
N LEU A 120 8.08 -7.96 7.17
CA LEU A 120 8.21 -8.80 8.37
C LEU A 120 8.70 -8.00 9.57
N SER A 121 9.66 -7.08 9.38
CA SER A 121 10.15 -6.23 10.47
C SER A 121 9.09 -5.23 10.96
N ASN A 122 8.11 -4.90 10.13
CA ASN A 122 6.99 -4.05 10.52
C ASN A 122 5.88 -4.80 11.27
N GLY A 123 5.99 -6.13 11.39
CA GLY A 123 5.02 -6.95 12.11
C GLY A 123 4.04 -7.70 11.22
N ALA A 124 4.18 -7.63 9.89
CA ALA A 124 3.35 -8.42 9.00
C ALA A 124 3.74 -9.88 9.00
N LEU A 125 2.82 -10.73 8.58
CA LEU A 125 3.04 -12.17 8.41
C LEU A 125 2.96 -12.50 6.93
N GLU A 126 3.75 -13.47 6.47
CA GLU A 126 3.62 -13.96 5.12
C GLU A 126 2.31 -14.73 4.98
N LEU A 127 1.42 -14.24 4.13
CA LEU A 127 0.12 -14.88 3.89
C LEU A 127 0.25 -15.96 2.82
N GLN A 128 0.84 -15.61 1.66
CA GLN A 128 1.06 -16.57 0.58
C GLN A 128 2.16 -16.09 -0.36
N ASP A 129 2.87 -17.08 -0.88
CA ASP A 129 3.95 -16.90 -1.86
C ASP A 129 3.41 -17.31 -3.23
N ASN A 130 3.36 -16.36 -4.16
CA ASN A 130 2.81 -16.55 -5.50
C ASN A 130 3.92 -16.64 -6.53
N ALA A 131 3.56 -16.92 -7.80
CA ALA A 131 4.55 -17.00 -8.87
C ALA A 131 5.30 -15.69 -9.07
N LEU A 132 4.59 -14.53 -9.01
CA LEU A 132 5.15 -13.22 -9.33
C LEU A 132 5.16 -12.24 -8.15
N SER A 133 4.63 -12.64 -7.01
CA SER A 133 4.48 -11.74 -5.86
C SER A 133 4.44 -12.50 -4.55
N VAL A 134 4.48 -11.76 -3.45
CA VAL A 134 4.18 -12.29 -2.11
C VAL A 134 3.13 -11.38 -1.49
N ASN A 135 2.12 -11.99 -0.88
CA ASN A 135 1.15 -11.26 -0.06
C ASN A 135 1.59 -11.36 1.41
N TYR A 136 1.78 -10.20 2.04
CA TYR A 136 1.99 -10.10 3.50
C TYR A 136 0.72 -9.53 4.11
N GLU A 137 0.36 -10.00 5.29
CA GLU A 137 -0.82 -9.50 6.00
C GLU A 137 -0.39 -8.83 7.31
N TYR A 138 -0.87 -7.60 7.51
CA TYR A 138 -0.71 -6.88 8.76
C TYR A 138 -1.89 -7.24 9.66
N PRO A 139 -1.65 -7.91 10.82
CA PRO A 139 -2.74 -8.27 11.73
C PRO A 139 -3.48 -7.03 12.21
N SER A 140 -4.81 -7.11 12.30
CA SER A 140 -5.61 -5.94 12.67
C SER A 140 -5.33 -5.46 14.10
N GLU A 141 -4.89 -6.32 15.00
CA GLU A 141 -4.49 -5.94 16.36
C GLU A 141 -3.19 -5.12 16.39
N LEU A 142 -2.42 -5.11 15.32
CA LEU A 142 -1.23 -4.27 15.17
C LEU A 142 -1.61 -2.82 14.83
N ILE A 143 -2.81 -2.61 14.35
CA ILE A 143 -3.24 -1.34 13.75
C ILE A 143 -4.18 -0.58 14.68
#